data_7a61bd6cabd0d02c9fdea8210cdb2453
#
_entry.id   7a61bd6cabd0d02c9fdea8210cdb2453
#
_cell.length_a   1.000
_cell.length_b   1.000
_cell.length_c   1.000
_cell.angle_alpha   90.00
_cell.angle_beta   90.00
_cell.angle_gamma   90.00
#
_symmetry.space_group_name_H-M   'P 1'
#
loop_
_entity.id
_entity.type
_entity.pdbx_description
1 polymer ?
#
loop_
_entity_poly.entity_id
_entity_poly.type
_entity_poly.pdbx_seq_one_letter_code
_entity_poly.pdbx_strand_id
1 'polypeptide(L)'
;MLDLNREKIDLIKADLKEKLSKKRYEHTLGVAYVSAALAMCYGEDIIKAELAGILHDVAKAEKVSKLKEDMRGFIDPYTDSSYVDLIADEAPQILHAVYAPFLAKKNYNIEDKDILSAVRWHTTGKKNMSMLEKIVFVADYIEPNRKKLPGLDEIRTLAFHDIKKAVKRISKSTIEYLSSQNMYIDRFTYELRDDEV
;
A
#
# COMPACT_ATOMS: atom_id res chain seq x y z
N MET A 1 -9.30 23.11 -7.11
CA MET A 1 -8.53 21.90 -6.77
C MET A 1 -7.69 22.27 -5.57
N LEU A 2 -7.84 21.63 -4.41
CA LEU A 2 -6.95 21.88 -3.27
C LEU A 2 -5.56 21.35 -3.66
N ASP A 3 -4.56 22.21 -3.64
CA ASP A 3 -3.19 21.81 -3.94
C ASP A 3 -2.72 20.71 -2.96
N LEU A 4 -1.92 19.79 -3.47
CA LEU A 4 -1.24 18.80 -2.64
C LEU A 4 -0.20 19.53 -1.79
N ASN A 5 -0.53 19.80 -0.54
CA ASN A 5 0.30 20.57 0.37
C ASN A 5 0.27 19.99 1.79
N ARG A 6 1.08 20.54 2.66
CA ARG A 6 1.21 20.12 4.06
C ARG A 6 -0.11 20.23 4.83
N GLU A 7 -0.89 21.27 4.59
CA GLU A 7 -2.19 21.48 5.24
C GLU A 7 -3.18 20.33 4.93
N LYS A 8 -3.25 19.90 3.68
CA LYS A 8 -4.09 18.75 3.28
C LYS A 8 -3.65 17.46 3.98
N ILE A 9 -2.35 17.24 4.09
CA ILE A 9 -1.78 16.11 4.82
C ILE A 9 -2.24 16.12 6.28
N ASP A 10 -2.15 17.26 6.95
CA ASP A 10 -2.52 17.38 8.37
C ASP A 10 -4.02 17.19 8.61
N LEU A 11 -4.86 17.67 7.70
CA LEU A 11 -6.32 17.43 7.73
C LEU A 11 -6.64 15.93 7.61
N ILE A 12 -5.98 15.23 6.66
CA ILE A 12 -6.19 13.79 6.48
C ILE A 12 -5.68 13.00 7.71
N LYS A 13 -4.52 13.37 8.25
CA LYS A 13 -4.00 12.75 9.49
C LYS A 13 -4.97 12.91 10.66
N ALA A 14 -5.56 14.11 10.84
CA ALA A 14 -6.52 14.36 11.90
C ALA A 14 -7.77 13.48 11.74
N ASP A 15 -8.33 13.38 10.55
CA ASP A 15 -9.50 12.54 10.26
C ASP A 15 -9.21 11.04 10.45
N LEU A 16 -8.08 10.56 9.97
CA LEU A 16 -7.68 9.15 10.12
C LEU A 16 -7.38 8.77 11.58
N LYS A 17 -6.92 9.71 12.40
CA LYS A 17 -6.71 9.50 13.84
C LYS A 17 -8.01 9.14 14.56
N GLU A 18 -9.13 9.73 14.17
CA GLU A 18 -10.44 9.43 14.73
C GLU A 18 -11.04 8.10 14.19
N LYS A 19 -10.70 7.72 12.97
CA LYS A 19 -11.29 6.56 12.28
C LYS A 19 -10.52 5.26 12.50
N LEU A 20 -9.21 5.33 12.64
CA LEU A 20 -8.35 4.15 12.77
C LEU A 20 -8.12 3.80 14.24
N SER A 21 -7.90 2.53 14.54
CA SER A 21 -7.37 2.15 15.85
C SER A 21 -6.01 2.79 16.08
N LYS A 22 -5.67 3.10 17.35
CA LYS A 22 -4.37 3.69 17.72
C LYS A 22 -3.19 3.00 17.04
N LYS A 23 -3.15 1.67 17.11
CA LYS A 23 -2.08 0.87 16.51
C LYS A 23 -2.01 1.03 14.98
N ARG A 24 -3.19 1.08 14.31
CA ARG A 24 -3.23 1.26 12.85
C ARG A 24 -2.82 2.67 12.47
N TYR A 25 -3.22 3.66 13.23
CA TYR A 25 -2.81 5.04 12.99
C TYR A 25 -1.29 5.24 13.16
N GLU A 26 -0.70 4.66 14.22
CA GLU A 26 0.76 4.68 14.44
C GLU A 26 1.52 4.01 13.27
N HIS A 27 1.01 2.88 12.77
CA HIS A 27 1.52 2.24 11.56
C HIS A 27 1.42 3.16 10.35
N THR A 28 0.26 3.76 10.11
CA THR A 28 0.04 4.68 8.99
C THR A 28 1.02 5.86 9.01
N LEU A 29 1.28 6.44 10.17
CA LEU A 29 2.29 7.49 10.33
C LEU A 29 3.70 6.97 10.04
N GLY A 30 4.03 5.76 10.51
CA GLY A 30 5.31 5.11 10.22
C GLY A 30 5.53 4.93 8.73
N VAL A 31 4.52 4.43 8.00
CA VAL A 31 4.57 4.29 6.54
C VAL A 31 4.74 5.65 5.85
N ALA A 32 4.00 6.67 6.27
CA ALA A 32 4.11 8.01 5.69
C ALA A 32 5.53 8.59 5.84
N TYR A 33 6.12 8.49 7.02
CA TYR A 33 7.49 9.00 7.27
C TYR A 33 8.56 8.22 6.49
N VAL A 34 8.44 6.90 6.43
CA VAL A 34 9.37 6.08 5.63
C VAL A 34 9.20 6.36 4.15
N SER A 35 7.97 6.54 3.64
CA SER A 35 7.72 6.92 2.25
C SER A 35 8.36 8.26 1.90
N ALA A 36 8.23 9.28 2.76
CA ALA A 36 8.88 10.58 2.60
C ALA A 36 10.41 10.46 2.59
N ALA A 37 10.99 9.65 3.49
CA ALA A 37 12.43 9.43 3.57
C ALA A 37 12.96 8.71 2.32
N LEU A 38 12.26 7.68 1.83
CA LEU A 38 12.63 7.00 0.59
C LEU A 38 12.46 7.91 -0.63
N ALA A 39 11.43 8.77 -0.66
CA ALA A 39 11.26 9.75 -1.73
C ALA A 39 12.47 10.72 -1.82
N MET A 40 12.96 11.20 -0.68
CA MET A 40 14.20 12.01 -0.64
C MET A 40 15.40 11.23 -1.17
N CYS A 41 15.51 9.96 -0.83
CA CYS A 41 16.62 9.10 -1.25
C CYS A 41 16.63 8.86 -2.77
N TYR A 42 15.45 8.68 -3.37
CA TYR A 42 15.29 8.30 -4.78
C TYR A 42 14.87 9.44 -5.71
N GLY A 43 14.84 10.70 -5.21
CA GLY A 43 14.49 11.87 -6.02
C GLY A 43 13.03 11.93 -6.45
N GLU A 44 12.12 11.33 -5.65
CA GLU A 44 10.67 11.35 -5.89
C GLU A 44 10.01 12.51 -5.14
N ASP A 45 8.78 12.87 -5.49
CA ASP A 45 8.01 13.88 -4.79
C ASP A 45 7.67 13.46 -3.36
N ILE A 46 8.25 14.18 -2.39
CA ILE A 46 8.11 13.90 -0.95
C ILE A 46 6.66 14.03 -0.48
N ILE A 47 5.94 15.04 -0.98
CA ILE A 47 4.54 15.29 -0.61
C ILE A 47 3.63 14.18 -1.14
N LYS A 48 3.83 13.77 -2.40
CA LYS A 48 3.11 12.64 -2.98
C LYS A 48 3.38 11.35 -2.21
N ALA A 49 4.63 11.08 -1.87
CA ALA A 49 5.02 9.86 -1.15
C ALA A 49 4.46 9.81 0.27
N GLU A 50 4.56 10.92 1.02
CA GLU A 50 3.97 11.03 2.36
C GLU A 50 2.45 10.82 2.29
N LEU A 51 1.77 11.47 1.34
CA LEU A 51 0.34 11.39 1.18
C LEU A 51 -0.13 9.99 0.77
N ALA A 52 0.56 9.34 -0.16
CA ALA A 52 0.27 7.95 -0.53
C ALA A 52 0.47 7.00 0.66
N GLY A 53 1.52 7.21 1.46
CA GLY A 53 1.77 6.47 2.69
C GLY A 53 0.68 6.66 3.75
N ILE A 54 0.11 7.87 3.88
CA ILE A 54 -1.03 8.13 4.79
C ILE A 54 -2.29 7.42 4.31
N LEU A 55 -2.51 7.37 3.01
CA LEU A 55 -3.75 6.88 2.40
C LEU A 55 -3.75 5.37 2.14
N HIS A 56 -2.59 4.68 2.20
CA HIS A 56 -2.49 3.27 1.79
C HIS A 56 -3.51 2.37 2.49
N ASP A 57 -3.73 2.59 3.76
CA ASP A 57 -4.62 1.79 4.62
C ASP A 57 -5.95 2.50 4.97
N VAL A 58 -6.35 3.54 4.23
CA VAL A 58 -7.57 4.32 4.50
C VAL A 58 -8.83 3.44 4.60
N ALA A 59 -8.90 2.37 3.82
CA ALA A 59 -10.01 1.41 3.83
C ALA A 59 -9.99 0.45 5.02
N LYS A 60 -8.91 0.40 5.82
CA LYS A 60 -8.87 -0.38 7.08
C LYS A 60 -9.73 0.21 8.20
N ALA A 61 -10.24 1.42 8.04
CA ALA A 61 -11.29 1.96 8.91
C ALA A 61 -12.61 1.17 8.78
N GLU A 62 -12.84 0.52 7.65
CA GLU A 62 -14.02 -0.29 7.39
C GLU A 62 -13.83 -1.76 7.79
N LYS A 63 -14.92 -2.40 8.22
CA LYS A 63 -14.92 -3.85 8.48
C LYS A 63 -14.82 -4.62 7.16
N VAL A 64 -14.14 -5.77 7.16
CA VAL A 64 -14.01 -6.63 5.98
C VAL A 64 -15.37 -7.03 5.40
N SER A 65 -16.36 -7.32 6.26
CA SER A 65 -17.72 -7.66 5.83
C SER A 65 -18.37 -6.52 5.04
N LYS A 66 -18.17 -5.28 5.49
CA LYS A 66 -18.66 -4.10 4.79
C LYS A 66 -17.91 -3.86 3.49
N LEU A 67 -16.58 -4.04 3.48
CA LEU A 67 -15.81 -3.96 2.23
C LEU A 67 -16.31 -4.97 1.19
N LYS A 68 -16.58 -6.21 1.59
CA LYS A 68 -17.19 -7.21 0.70
C LYS A 68 -18.54 -6.78 0.13
N GLU A 69 -19.37 -6.12 0.92
CA GLU A 69 -20.66 -5.60 0.50
C GLU A 69 -20.52 -4.41 -0.43
N ASP A 70 -19.72 -3.40 -0.06
CA ASP A 70 -19.50 -2.18 -0.84
C ASP A 70 -18.82 -2.46 -2.19
N MET A 71 -18.04 -3.53 -2.28
CA MET A 71 -17.30 -3.90 -3.48
C MET A 71 -18.08 -4.83 -4.42
N ARG A 72 -19.31 -5.25 -4.08
CA ARG A 72 -20.17 -5.97 -5.03
C ARG A 72 -20.47 -5.08 -6.24
N GLY A 73 -20.06 -5.56 -7.42
CA GLY A 73 -20.17 -4.79 -8.66
C GLY A 73 -19.20 -3.60 -8.78
N PHE A 74 -18.23 -3.48 -7.86
CA PHE A 74 -17.18 -2.49 -7.95
C PHE A 74 -16.26 -2.80 -9.13
N ILE A 75 -16.00 -1.80 -9.96
CA ILE A 75 -15.06 -1.92 -11.07
C ILE A 75 -13.72 -1.34 -10.63
N ASP A 76 -12.74 -2.21 -10.42
CA ASP A 76 -11.36 -1.79 -10.25
C ASP A 76 -10.80 -1.34 -11.62
N PRO A 77 -10.33 -0.09 -11.76
CA PRO A 77 -9.82 0.41 -13.03
C PRO A 77 -8.54 -0.30 -13.53
N TYR A 78 -7.94 -1.14 -12.68
CA TYR A 78 -6.68 -1.84 -12.96
C TYR A 78 -6.85 -3.35 -13.20
N THR A 79 -8.05 -3.90 -12.93
CA THR A 79 -8.32 -5.34 -13.02
C THR A 79 -9.71 -5.60 -13.60
N ASP A 80 -9.94 -6.85 -14.05
CA ASP A 80 -11.25 -7.29 -14.49
C ASP A 80 -12.24 -7.45 -13.31
N SER A 81 -13.53 -7.45 -13.61
CA SER A 81 -14.59 -7.53 -12.60
C SER A 81 -14.56 -8.83 -11.78
N SER A 82 -14.07 -9.93 -12.37
CA SER A 82 -13.98 -11.23 -11.69
C SER A 82 -12.88 -11.25 -10.62
N TYR A 83 -11.89 -10.38 -10.72
CA TYR A 83 -10.81 -10.30 -9.74
C TYR A 83 -11.31 -9.87 -8.36
N VAL A 84 -12.20 -8.89 -8.30
CA VAL A 84 -12.75 -8.41 -7.03
C VAL A 84 -13.53 -9.50 -6.31
N ASP A 85 -14.34 -10.27 -7.04
CA ASP A 85 -15.09 -11.39 -6.49
C ASP A 85 -14.13 -12.48 -5.99
N LEU A 86 -13.10 -12.82 -6.77
CA LEU A 86 -12.08 -13.80 -6.40
C LEU A 86 -11.39 -13.43 -5.08
N ILE A 87 -10.87 -12.21 -4.96
CA ILE A 87 -10.18 -11.80 -3.72
C ILE A 87 -11.14 -11.62 -2.54
N ALA A 88 -12.42 -11.32 -2.78
CA ALA A 88 -13.40 -11.25 -1.72
C ALA A 88 -13.61 -12.63 -1.06
N ASP A 89 -13.47 -13.70 -1.80
CA ASP A 89 -13.62 -15.07 -1.29
C ASP A 89 -12.29 -15.64 -0.78
N GLU A 90 -11.23 -15.57 -1.57
CA GLU A 90 -9.96 -16.24 -1.28
C GLU A 90 -8.99 -15.39 -0.42
N ALA A 91 -9.02 -14.06 -0.56
CA ALA A 91 -8.07 -13.16 0.08
C ALA A 91 -8.68 -11.82 0.51
N PRO A 92 -9.73 -11.81 1.35
CA PRO A 92 -10.45 -10.59 1.71
C PRO A 92 -9.57 -9.53 2.38
N GLN A 93 -8.41 -9.91 2.89
CA GLN A 93 -7.41 -8.98 3.42
C GLN A 93 -6.80 -8.05 2.34
N ILE A 94 -6.93 -8.37 1.05
CA ILE A 94 -6.46 -7.54 -0.08
C ILE A 94 -7.49 -6.47 -0.46
N LEU A 95 -8.77 -6.67 -0.19
CA LEU A 95 -9.86 -5.77 -0.59
C LEU A 95 -9.61 -4.31 -0.20
N HIS A 96 -9.00 -4.06 0.95
CA HIS A 96 -8.70 -2.70 1.39
C HIS A 96 -7.79 -1.95 0.39
N ALA A 97 -6.80 -2.63 -0.20
CA ALA A 97 -5.88 -2.01 -1.14
C ALA A 97 -6.57 -1.69 -2.48
N VAL A 98 -7.53 -2.52 -2.89
CA VAL A 98 -8.35 -2.28 -4.10
C VAL A 98 -9.30 -1.10 -3.88
N TYR A 99 -9.88 -0.98 -2.69
CA TYR A 99 -10.89 0.03 -2.40
C TYR A 99 -10.31 1.38 -1.93
N ALA A 100 -9.09 1.38 -1.39
CA ALA A 100 -8.46 2.60 -0.87
C ALA A 100 -8.36 3.76 -1.87
N PRO A 101 -8.01 3.57 -3.16
CA PRO A 101 -8.01 4.66 -4.13
C PRO A 101 -9.39 5.33 -4.30
N PHE A 102 -10.47 4.54 -4.28
CA PHE A 102 -11.83 5.08 -4.35
C PHE A 102 -12.14 5.95 -3.13
N LEU A 103 -11.80 5.49 -1.93
CA LEU A 103 -11.99 6.26 -0.71
C LEU A 103 -11.10 7.51 -0.66
N ALA A 104 -9.87 7.44 -1.16
CA ALA A 104 -8.98 8.59 -1.28
C ALA A 104 -9.57 9.68 -2.19
N LYS A 105 -10.15 9.29 -3.33
CA LYS A 105 -10.89 10.22 -4.20
C LYS A 105 -12.13 10.77 -3.51
N LYS A 106 -13.00 9.91 -3.02
CA LYS A 106 -14.31 10.25 -2.46
C LYS A 106 -14.21 11.15 -1.24
N ASN A 107 -13.34 10.80 -0.29
CA ASN A 107 -13.31 11.44 1.02
C ASN A 107 -12.34 12.64 1.07
N TYR A 108 -11.27 12.60 0.26
CA TYR A 108 -10.19 13.58 0.34
C TYR A 108 -9.91 14.28 -0.98
N ASN A 109 -10.72 14.03 -2.02
CA ASN A 109 -10.57 14.63 -3.34
C ASN A 109 -9.14 14.50 -3.91
N ILE A 110 -8.58 13.27 -3.81
CA ILE A 110 -7.29 12.91 -4.40
C ILE A 110 -7.52 12.48 -5.84
N GLU A 111 -7.00 13.26 -6.79
CA GLU A 111 -7.12 13.00 -8.23
C GLU A 111 -5.78 12.61 -8.88
N ASP A 112 -4.68 12.73 -8.15
CA ASP A 112 -3.35 12.38 -8.65
C ASP A 112 -3.26 10.88 -8.88
N LYS A 113 -3.03 10.50 -10.15
CA LYS A 113 -3.02 9.09 -10.59
C LYS A 113 -1.87 8.30 -10.00
N ASP A 114 -0.72 8.95 -9.75
CA ASP A 114 0.46 8.28 -9.21
C ASP A 114 0.22 7.92 -7.75
N ILE A 115 -0.37 8.84 -6.97
CA ILE A 115 -0.77 8.59 -5.58
C ILE A 115 -1.80 7.45 -5.51
N LEU A 116 -2.86 7.52 -6.33
CA LEU A 116 -3.91 6.50 -6.35
C LEU A 116 -3.35 5.11 -6.73
N SER A 117 -2.43 5.08 -7.70
CA SER A 117 -1.77 3.84 -8.10
C SER A 117 -0.88 3.28 -6.99
N ALA A 118 -0.08 4.12 -6.33
CA ALA A 118 0.76 3.69 -5.21
C ALA A 118 -0.10 3.13 -4.05
N VAL A 119 -1.21 3.79 -3.73
CA VAL A 119 -2.20 3.30 -2.76
C VAL A 119 -2.80 1.97 -3.18
N ARG A 120 -3.13 1.79 -4.48
CA ARG A 120 -3.70 0.54 -5.00
C ARG A 120 -2.76 -0.66 -4.86
N TRP A 121 -1.47 -0.46 -5.11
CA TRP A 121 -0.52 -1.55 -5.26
C TRP A 121 0.36 -1.81 -4.03
N HIS A 122 0.10 -1.13 -2.91
CA HIS A 122 0.95 -1.25 -1.72
C HIS A 122 0.97 -2.65 -1.08
N THR A 123 -0.06 -3.47 -1.31
CA THR A 123 -0.16 -4.81 -0.70
C THR A 123 0.39 -5.92 -1.60
N THR A 124 -0.06 -5.98 -2.84
CA THR A 124 0.31 -7.05 -3.79
C THR A 124 1.53 -6.72 -4.62
N GLY A 125 1.78 -5.43 -4.82
CA GLY A 125 2.63 -4.96 -5.90
C GLY A 125 2.05 -5.31 -7.26
N LYS A 126 2.80 -5.10 -8.30
CA LYS A 126 2.54 -5.49 -9.68
C LYS A 126 3.82 -5.46 -10.50
N LYS A 127 3.78 -6.02 -11.70
CA LYS A 127 4.87 -5.85 -12.68
C LYS A 127 5.04 -4.37 -13.08
N ASN A 128 6.26 -3.94 -13.35
CA ASN A 128 6.61 -2.59 -13.80
C ASN A 128 6.12 -1.48 -12.85
N MET A 129 6.33 -1.65 -11.54
CA MET A 129 6.00 -0.60 -10.56
C MET A 129 6.77 0.69 -10.83
N SER A 130 6.09 1.84 -10.74
CA SER A 130 6.73 3.16 -10.70
C SER A 130 7.59 3.32 -9.44
N MET A 131 8.42 4.37 -9.36
CA MET A 131 9.22 4.62 -8.17
C MET A 131 8.32 4.90 -6.96
N LEU A 132 7.26 5.68 -7.11
CA LEU A 132 6.31 5.97 -6.03
C LEU A 132 5.59 4.71 -5.53
N GLU A 133 5.18 3.81 -6.43
CA GLU A 133 4.59 2.51 -6.06
C GLU A 133 5.58 1.65 -5.27
N LYS A 134 6.84 1.56 -5.70
CA LYS A 134 7.90 0.84 -4.96
C LYS A 134 8.13 1.42 -3.57
N ILE A 135 8.16 2.75 -3.46
CA ILE A 135 8.36 3.46 -2.19
C ILE A 135 7.27 3.08 -1.19
N VAL A 136 5.99 3.17 -1.57
CA VAL A 136 4.88 2.90 -0.64
C VAL A 136 4.82 1.41 -0.30
N PHE A 137 5.01 0.51 -1.27
CA PHE A 137 5.08 -0.94 -1.05
C PHE A 137 6.19 -1.33 -0.07
N VAL A 138 7.39 -0.77 -0.24
CA VAL A 138 8.53 -1.03 0.66
C VAL A 138 8.30 -0.40 2.03
N ALA A 139 7.82 0.85 2.09
CA ALA A 139 7.56 1.57 3.33
C ALA A 139 6.58 0.85 4.24
N ASP A 140 5.48 0.30 3.69
CA ASP A 140 4.53 -0.52 4.46
C ASP A 140 5.22 -1.73 5.09
N TYR A 141 6.15 -2.35 4.40
CA TYR A 141 6.84 -3.54 4.91
C TYR A 141 7.87 -3.23 6.00
N ILE A 142 8.58 -2.07 5.93
CA ILE A 142 9.75 -1.77 6.77
C ILE A 142 9.52 -0.72 7.86
N GLU A 143 8.34 -0.13 7.99
CA GLU A 143 8.05 0.97 8.92
C GLU A 143 8.51 0.63 10.36
N PRO A 144 8.85 1.65 11.20
CA PRO A 144 9.52 1.42 12.49
C PRO A 144 8.76 0.54 13.48
N ASN A 145 7.41 0.56 13.45
CA ASN A 145 6.58 -0.21 14.38
C ASN A 145 6.28 -1.63 13.88
N ARG A 146 6.85 -2.03 12.74
CA ARG A 146 6.67 -3.38 12.19
C ARG A 146 7.22 -4.42 13.15
N LYS A 147 6.44 -5.47 13.43
CA LYS A 147 6.94 -6.63 14.18
C LYS A 147 8.21 -7.18 13.53
N LYS A 148 9.16 -7.64 14.34
CA LYS A 148 10.35 -8.30 13.82
C LYS A 148 9.96 -9.49 12.94
N LEU A 149 10.35 -9.42 11.68
CA LEU A 149 10.22 -10.48 10.69
C LEU A 149 11.62 -10.96 10.30
N PRO A 150 11.78 -12.24 9.93
CA PRO A 150 13.05 -12.72 9.38
C PRO A 150 13.50 -11.87 8.19
N GLY A 151 14.74 -11.39 8.19
CA GLY A 151 15.31 -10.57 7.11
C GLY A 151 14.86 -9.10 7.08
N LEU A 152 14.06 -8.61 8.06
CA LEU A 152 13.58 -7.23 8.07
C LEU A 152 14.72 -6.20 8.07
N ASP A 153 15.80 -6.43 8.85
CA ASP A 153 16.93 -5.51 8.93
C ASP A 153 17.73 -5.45 7.62
N GLU A 154 17.87 -6.59 6.93
CA GLU A 154 18.41 -6.66 5.58
C GLU A 154 17.56 -5.83 4.59
N ILE A 155 16.24 -6.01 4.62
CA ILE A 155 15.32 -5.29 3.73
C ILE A 155 15.36 -3.78 4.02
N ARG A 156 15.44 -3.36 5.29
CA ARG A 156 15.61 -1.96 5.67
C ARG A 156 16.89 -1.36 5.08
N THR A 157 17.98 -2.09 5.11
CA THR A 157 19.24 -1.66 4.49
C THR A 157 19.08 -1.56 2.96
N LEU A 158 18.53 -2.57 2.31
CA LEU A 158 18.28 -2.59 0.88
C LEU A 158 17.37 -1.44 0.45
N ALA A 159 16.34 -1.10 1.23
CA ALA A 159 15.39 -0.06 0.91
C ALA A 159 16.04 1.30 0.62
N PHE A 160 17.12 1.64 1.29
CA PHE A 160 17.84 2.91 1.10
C PHE A 160 19.05 2.83 0.15
N HIS A 161 19.42 1.63 -0.34
CA HIS A 161 20.54 1.45 -1.26
C HIS A 161 20.10 0.96 -2.64
N ASP A 162 19.13 0.05 -2.67
CA ASP A 162 18.61 -0.56 -3.90
C ASP A 162 17.16 -1.00 -3.68
N ILE A 163 16.23 -0.06 -3.91
CA ILE A 163 14.80 -0.31 -3.68
C ILE A 163 14.27 -1.47 -4.53
N LYS A 164 14.86 -1.70 -5.70
CA LYS A 164 14.47 -2.81 -6.58
C LYS A 164 14.77 -4.15 -5.91
N LYS A 165 15.96 -4.29 -5.32
CA LYS A 165 16.31 -5.49 -4.54
C LYS A 165 15.43 -5.63 -3.29
N ALA A 166 15.09 -4.52 -2.62
CA ALA A 166 14.17 -4.54 -1.49
C ALA A 166 12.80 -5.08 -1.89
N VAL A 167 12.21 -4.58 -2.99
CA VAL A 167 10.95 -5.07 -3.56
C VAL A 167 11.01 -6.57 -3.84
N LYS A 168 12.04 -7.02 -4.53
CA LYS A 168 12.25 -8.45 -4.87
C LYS A 168 12.35 -9.32 -3.62
N ARG A 169 13.08 -8.86 -2.60
CA ARG A 169 13.24 -9.57 -1.32
C ARG A 169 11.92 -9.65 -0.54
N ILE A 170 11.14 -8.57 -0.53
CA ILE A 170 9.80 -8.52 0.09
C ILE A 170 8.86 -9.50 -0.62
N SER A 171 8.75 -9.43 -1.96
CA SER A 171 7.90 -10.32 -2.74
C SER A 171 8.22 -11.80 -2.46
N LYS A 172 9.49 -12.16 -2.49
CA LYS A 172 9.94 -13.53 -2.16
C LYS A 172 9.52 -13.95 -0.75
N SER A 173 9.79 -13.12 0.26
CA SER A 173 9.42 -13.41 1.65
C SER A 173 7.90 -13.53 1.85
N THR A 174 7.12 -12.70 1.13
CA THR A 174 5.66 -12.75 1.16
C THR A 174 5.14 -14.07 0.59
N ILE A 175 5.66 -14.49 -0.57
CA ILE A 175 5.30 -15.77 -1.20
C ILE A 175 5.66 -16.95 -0.30
N GLU A 176 6.88 -16.98 0.25
CA GLU A 176 7.33 -18.02 1.17
C GLU A 176 6.41 -18.14 2.40
N TYR A 177 6.07 -16.99 3.01
CA TYR A 177 5.16 -16.94 4.15
C TYR A 177 3.77 -17.45 3.81
N LEU A 178 3.13 -16.89 2.77
CA LEU A 178 1.77 -17.28 2.37
C LEU A 178 1.69 -18.77 1.97
N SER A 179 2.70 -19.26 1.23
CA SER A 179 2.81 -20.69 0.88
C SER A 179 2.90 -21.57 2.12
N SER A 180 3.70 -21.17 3.13
CA SER A 180 3.85 -21.94 4.38
C SER A 180 2.57 -22.02 5.20
N GLN A 181 1.66 -21.08 5.01
CA GLN A 181 0.36 -21.01 5.68
C GLN A 181 -0.79 -21.58 4.85
N ASN A 182 -0.52 -22.13 3.66
CA ASN A 182 -1.54 -22.54 2.69
C ASN A 182 -2.57 -21.45 2.37
N MET A 183 -2.12 -20.19 2.35
CA MET A 183 -2.94 -19.02 2.03
C MET A 183 -2.89 -18.72 0.53
N TYR A 184 -3.98 -18.12 0.02
CA TYR A 184 -4.02 -17.62 -1.35
C TYR A 184 -2.89 -16.61 -1.59
N ILE A 185 -2.22 -16.75 -2.72
CA ILE A 185 -1.19 -15.83 -3.20
C ILE A 185 -1.72 -15.15 -4.46
N ASP A 186 -1.78 -13.82 -4.39
CA ASP A 186 -2.28 -13.02 -5.50
C ASP A 186 -1.38 -13.12 -6.74
N ARG A 187 -2.00 -13.16 -7.94
CA ARG A 187 -1.28 -13.24 -9.21
C ARG A 187 -0.26 -12.12 -9.41
N PHE A 188 -0.60 -10.91 -8.98
CA PHE A 188 0.30 -9.76 -9.09
C PHE A 188 1.55 -9.88 -8.22
N THR A 189 1.45 -10.57 -7.07
CA THR A 189 2.62 -10.86 -6.22
C THR A 189 3.59 -11.83 -6.92
N TYR A 190 3.07 -12.80 -7.69
CA TYR A 190 3.90 -13.67 -8.52
C TYR A 190 4.54 -12.90 -9.69
N GLU A 191 3.75 -12.08 -10.40
CA GLU A 191 4.24 -11.23 -11.48
C GLU A 191 5.35 -10.28 -11.01
N LEU A 192 5.22 -9.72 -9.81
CA LEU A 192 6.23 -8.86 -9.20
C LEU A 192 7.53 -9.62 -8.90
N ARG A 193 7.45 -10.86 -8.41
CA ARG A 193 8.64 -11.71 -8.17
C ARG A 193 9.42 -11.94 -9.46
N ASP A 194 8.70 -12.19 -10.54
CA ASP A 194 9.26 -12.57 -11.84
C ASP A 194 9.63 -11.34 -12.70
N ASP A 195 9.32 -10.13 -12.21
CA ASP A 195 9.70 -8.89 -12.88
C ASP A 195 11.23 -8.71 -12.88
N GLU A 196 11.80 -8.40 -14.05
CA GLU A 196 13.20 -7.96 -14.17
C GLU A 196 13.31 -6.51 -13.70
N VAL A 197 13.28 -6.31 -12.42
CA VAL A 197 13.22 -4.98 -11.75
C VAL A 197 14.53 -4.23 -11.88
#